data_c2ce5e6885947cc496930cdffdc68a89
#
_entry.id   c2ce5e6885947cc496930cdffdc68a89
#
_cell.length_a   1.000
_cell.length_b   1.000
_cell.length_c   1.000
_cell.angle_alpha   90.00
_cell.angle_beta   90.00
_cell.angle_gamma   90.00
#
_symmetry.space_group_name_H-M   'P 1'
#
loop_
_entity.id
_entity.type
_entity.pdbx_description
1 polymer ?
#
loop_
_entity_poly.entity_id
_entity_poly.type
_entity_poly.pdbx_seq_one_letter_code
_entity_poly.pdbx_strand_id
1 'polypeptide(L)'
;DSYKAEYELSFGYSGNEWQLLFAHSIICLVILLLVYVTIYFVNFDILRESNRFNFILLVVVMAFLVTMVARRMDAHFMFMVPYAVFALYMMAFFRNRLVFPIYMILLMPLLIVSEYGVELYMLNAVAGGVALVSFSFLYRGWLQFLNSLIIFVGMFILHMAFRLMESGIFE
;
A
#
# COMPACT_ATOMS: atom_id res chain seq x y z
N ASP A 1 -13.25 1.93 -29.37
CA ASP A 1 -14.06 3.12 -29.04
C ASP A 1 -15.35 2.77 -28.28
N SER A 2 -15.99 1.60 -28.48
CA SER A 2 -17.20 1.19 -27.76
C SER A 2 -16.94 0.89 -26.27
N TYR A 3 -15.80 0.29 -25.93
CA TYR A 3 -15.42 -0.02 -24.55
C TYR A 3 -15.18 1.24 -23.67
N LYS A 4 -14.68 2.32 -24.27
CA LYS A 4 -14.52 3.60 -23.57
C LYS A 4 -15.87 4.24 -23.24
N ALA A 5 -16.83 4.17 -24.18
CA ALA A 5 -18.17 4.70 -23.98
C ALA A 5 -18.96 3.89 -22.92
N GLU A 6 -18.77 2.57 -22.87
CA GLU A 6 -19.41 1.70 -21.89
C GLU A 6 -18.81 1.90 -20.47
N TYR A 7 -17.51 2.16 -20.38
CA TYR A 7 -16.82 2.48 -19.12
C TYR A 7 -17.22 3.87 -18.60
N GLU A 8 -17.39 4.84 -19.49
CA GLU A 8 -17.88 6.19 -19.13
C GLU A 8 -19.36 6.15 -18.68
N LEU A 9 -20.17 5.28 -19.28
CA LEU A 9 -21.58 5.10 -18.90
C LEU A 9 -21.75 4.34 -17.58
N SER A 10 -20.90 3.37 -17.28
CA SER A 10 -21.01 2.56 -16.04
C SER A 10 -20.63 3.33 -14.78
N PHE A 11 -19.76 4.33 -14.89
CA PHE A 11 -19.31 5.13 -13.75
C PHE A 11 -19.89 6.54 -13.66
N GLY A 12 -20.81 6.91 -14.58
CA GLY A 12 -21.46 8.22 -14.53
C GLY A 12 -20.47 9.41 -14.63
N TYR A 13 -19.34 9.23 -15.32
CA TYR A 13 -18.26 10.22 -15.46
C TYR A 13 -18.60 11.31 -16.48
N SER A 14 -19.80 11.85 -16.40
CA SER A 14 -20.16 13.16 -16.93
C SER A 14 -20.03 14.26 -15.85
N GLY A 15 -19.31 13.96 -14.80
CA GLY A 15 -19.11 14.90 -13.69
C GLY A 15 -17.87 15.76 -13.89
N ASN A 16 -18.05 17.07 -13.71
CA ASN A 16 -17.04 18.11 -13.64
C ASN A 16 -15.70 17.60 -13.12
N GLU A 17 -14.59 17.82 -13.82
CA GLU A 17 -13.23 17.48 -13.39
C GLU A 17 -12.92 17.96 -11.96
N TRP A 18 -13.54 19.03 -11.53
CA TRP A 18 -13.48 19.60 -10.19
C TRP A 18 -14.07 18.67 -9.10
N GLN A 19 -15.12 17.94 -9.39
CA GLN A 19 -15.72 17.00 -8.43
C GLN A 19 -14.78 15.83 -8.19
N LEU A 20 -14.10 15.37 -9.23
CA LEU A 20 -13.10 14.30 -9.14
C LEU A 20 -11.87 14.74 -8.32
N LEU A 21 -11.36 15.94 -8.60
CA LEU A 21 -10.26 16.53 -7.82
C LEU A 21 -10.65 16.70 -6.35
N PHE A 22 -11.87 17.17 -6.09
CA PHE A 22 -12.37 17.33 -4.73
C PHE A 22 -12.48 16.00 -3.99
N ALA A 23 -13.01 14.96 -4.65
CA ALA A 23 -13.09 13.62 -4.08
C ALA A 23 -11.70 13.05 -3.72
N HIS A 24 -10.74 13.16 -4.63
CA HIS A 24 -9.35 12.73 -4.36
C HIS A 24 -8.70 13.51 -3.22
N SER A 25 -8.97 14.81 -3.13
CA SER A 25 -8.46 15.66 -2.05
C SER A 25 -9.02 15.24 -0.68
N ILE A 26 -10.31 14.90 -0.61
CA ILE A 26 -10.94 14.40 0.62
C ILE A 26 -10.30 13.07 1.03
N ILE A 27 -10.11 12.14 0.10
CA ILE A 27 -9.49 10.85 0.37
C ILE A 27 -8.07 11.03 0.93
N CYS A 28 -7.27 11.89 0.29
CA CYS A 28 -5.92 12.20 0.74
C CYS A 28 -5.93 12.78 2.17
N LEU A 29 -6.85 13.70 2.45
CA LEU A 29 -7.00 14.31 3.76
C LEU A 29 -7.38 13.27 4.82
N VAL A 30 -8.30 12.34 4.51
CA VAL A 30 -8.69 11.25 5.43
C VAL A 30 -7.49 10.34 5.72
N ILE A 31 -6.69 9.98 4.71
CA ILE A 31 -5.49 9.15 4.88
C ILE A 31 -4.47 9.86 5.80
N LEU A 32 -4.21 11.14 5.57
CA LEU A 32 -3.31 11.94 6.39
C LEU A 32 -3.82 12.05 7.84
N LEU A 33 -5.13 12.23 8.01
CA LEU A 33 -5.76 12.26 9.32
C LEU A 33 -5.63 10.92 10.05
N LEU A 34 -5.81 9.78 9.35
CA LEU A 34 -5.59 8.45 9.92
C LEU A 34 -4.15 8.24 10.35
N VAL A 35 -3.17 8.68 9.56
CA VAL A 35 -1.75 8.64 9.93
C VAL A 35 -1.51 9.47 11.19
N TYR A 36 -2.03 10.69 11.24
CA TYR A 36 -1.90 11.57 12.41
C TYR A 36 -2.50 10.94 13.67
N VAL A 37 -3.73 10.43 13.58
CA VAL A 37 -4.42 9.77 14.69
C VAL A 37 -3.64 8.54 15.16
N THR A 38 -3.11 7.74 14.23
CA THR A 38 -2.29 6.57 14.57
C THR A 38 -1.04 6.96 15.35
N ILE A 39 -0.32 8.00 14.91
CA ILE A 39 0.87 8.50 15.61
C ILE A 39 0.48 9.02 16.98
N TYR A 40 -0.62 9.75 17.08
CA TYR A 40 -1.12 10.28 18.36
C TYR A 40 -1.38 9.19 19.39
N PHE A 41 -2.04 8.08 18.99
CA PHE A 41 -2.35 6.99 19.93
C PHE A 41 -1.18 6.05 20.21
N VAL A 42 -0.28 5.85 19.26
CA VAL A 42 0.82 4.88 19.40
C VAL A 42 2.04 5.51 20.03
N ASN A 43 2.40 6.73 19.63
CA ASN A 43 3.59 7.41 20.14
C ASN A 43 3.50 8.94 19.97
N PHE A 44 2.91 9.60 20.94
CA PHE A 44 2.71 11.04 20.94
C PHE A 44 4.03 11.84 20.86
N ASP A 45 5.14 11.30 21.36
CA ASP A 45 6.43 12.01 21.37
C ASP A 45 6.94 12.31 19.96
N ILE A 46 6.56 11.49 18.97
CA ILE A 46 6.93 11.73 17.58
C ILE A 46 6.32 13.01 17.02
N LEU A 47 5.11 13.37 17.47
CA LEU A 47 4.47 14.64 17.07
C LEU A 47 5.22 15.88 17.59
N ARG A 48 5.97 15.73 18.67
CA ARG A 48 6.81 16.80 19.22
C ARG A 48 8.13 16.95 18.47
N GLU A 49 8.62 15.86 17.86
CA GLU A 49 9.86 15.86 17.08
C GLU A 49 9.51 16.09 15.59
N SER A 50 9.52 17.35 15.16
CA SER A 50 9.16 17.77 13.80
C SER A 50 9.89 16.95 12.71
N ASN A 51 11.15 16.60 12.91
CA ASN A 51 11.93 15.84 11.93
C ASN A 51 11.39 14.42 11.74
N ARG A 52 11.00 13.74 12.81
CA ARG A 52 10.45 12.37 12.75
C ARG A 52 9.06 12.35 12.15
N PHE A 53 8.23 13.31 12.50
CA PHE A 53 6.91 13.46 11.92
C PHE A 53 6.99 13.76 10.42
N ASN A 54 7.83 14.71 10.01
CA ASN A 54 8.05 15.05 8.60
C ASN A 54 8.58 13.86 7.80
N PHE A 55 9.43 13.03 8.39
CA PHE A 55 9.93 11.82 7.74
C PHE A 55 8.79 10.84 7.42
N ILE A 56 7.90 10.56 8.38
CA ILE A 56 6.74 9.68 8.16
C ILE A 56 5.85 10.26 7.04
N LEU A 57 5.57 11.55 7.12
CA LEU A 57 4.75 12.24 6.12
C LEU A 57 5.37 12.14 4.73
N LEU A 58 6.69 12.33 4.63
CA LEU A 58 7.42 12.18 3.37
C LEU A 58 7.31 10.75 2.80
N VAL A 59 7.45 9.72 3.64
CA VAL A 59 7.30 8.31 3.20
C VAL A 59 5.89 8.06 2.68
N VAL A 60 4.86 8.56 3.37
CA VAL A 60 3.45 8.42 2.94
C VAL A 60 3.22 9.12 1.59
N VAL A 61 3.71 10.34 1.43
CA VAL A 61 3.60 11.10 0.18
C VAL A 61 4.34 10.39 -0.96
N MET A 62 5.55 9.89 -0.71
CA MET A 62 6.32 9.15 -1.71
C MET A 62 5.62 7.85 -2.14
N ALA A 63 5.05 7.10 -1.21
CA ALA A 63 4.27 5.91 -1.54
C ALA A 63 3.03 6.24 -2.38
N PHE A 64 2.34 7.34 -2.07
CA PHE A 64 1.21 7.82 -2.86
C PHE A 64 1.63 8.22 -4.27
N LEU A 65 2.74 8.96 -4.41
CA LEU A 65 3.29 9.32 -5.72
C LEU A 65 3.67 8.10 -6.56
N VAL A 66 4.33 7.12 -5.94
CA VAL A 66 4.67 5.85 -6.62
C VAL A 66 3.42 5.13 -7.11
N THR A 67 2.37 5.06 -6.29
CA THR A 67 1.08 4.47 -6.67
C THR A 67 0.45 5.20 -7.86
N MET A 68 0.46 6.54 -7.85
CA MET A 68 -0.09 7.35 -8.94
C MET A 68 0.70 7.19 -10.24
N VAL A 69 2.03 7.11 -10.16
CA VAL A 69 2.89 6.88 -11.32
C VAL A 69 2.68 5.47 -11.88
N ALA A 70 2.66 4.45 -11.01
CA ALA A 70 2.43 3.06 -11.42
C ALA A 70 1.08 2.89 -12.14
N ARG A 71 0.02 3.53 -11.65
CA ARG A 71 -1.29 3.53 -12.31
C ARG A 71 -1.25 4.08 -13.74
N ARG A 72 -0.42 5.12 -14.00
CA ARG A 72 -0.32 5.73 -15.33
C ARG A 72 0.41 4.85 -16.35
N MET A 73 1.26 3.94 -15.86
CA MET A 73 2.04 3.07 -16.76
C MET A 73 1.20 1.89 -17.27
N ASP A 74 0.70 1.06 -16.37
CA ASP A 74 -0.18 -0.07 -16.68
C ASP A 74 -0.74 -0.66 -15.37
N ALA A 75 -1.96 -1.23 -15.39
CA ALA A 75 -2.56 -1.88 -14.24
C ALA A 75 -1.67 -3.03 -13.71
N HIS A 76 -1.03 -3.80 -14.58
CA HIS A 76 -0.11 -4.89 -14.21
C HIS A 76 1.17 -4.39 -13.56
N PHE A 77 1.61 -3.17 -13.87
CA PHE A 77 2.83 -2.61 -13.28
C PHE A 77 2.69 -2.37 -11.77
N MET A 78 1.45 -2.18 -11.28
CA MET A 78 1.18 -2.02 -9.86
C MET A 78 1.56 -3.25 -9.03
N PHE A 79 1.51 -4.47 -9.61
CA PHE A 79 1.96 -5.70 -8.95
C PHE A 79 3.49 -5.77 -8.80
N MET A 80 4.23 -5.05 -9.62
CA MET A 80 5.70 -5.01 -9.54
C MET A 80 6.23 -4.03 -8.50
N VAL A 81 5.38 -3.12 -7.99
CA VAL A 81 5.80 -2.13 -7.00
C VAL A 81 6.00 -2.79 -5.63
N PRO A 82 7.24 -2.83 -5.10
CA PRO A 82 7.53 -3.49 -3.83
C PRO A 82 7.18 -2.57 -2.64
N TYR A 83 5.91 -2.41 -2.31
CA TYR A 83 5.47 -1.55 -1.21
C TYR A 83 6.06 -1.93 0.15
N ALA A 84 6.44 -3.20 0.35
CA ALA A 84 7.13 -3.66 1.55
C ALA A 84 8.44 -2.87 1.84
N VAL A 85 9.07 -2.29 0.82
CA VAL A 85 10.27 -1.45 0.98
C VAL A 85 9.98 -0.23 1.84
N PHE A 86 8.81 0.38 1.72
CA PHE A 86 8.43 1.52 2.56
C PHE A 86 8.30 1.12 4.04
N ALA A 87 7.76 -0.08 4.31
CA ALA A 87 7.67 -0.62 5.66
C ALA A 87 9.06 -0.86 6.25
N LEU A 88 9.96 -1.52 5.50
CA LEU A 88 11.34 -1.78 5.92
C LEU A 88 12.13 -0.50 6.13
N TYR A 89 11.92 0.50 5.27
CA TYR A 89 12.58 1.80 5.40
C TYR A 89 12.15 2.53 6.68
N MET A 90 10.86 2.52 6.99
CA MET A 90 10.36 3.07 8.25
C MET A 90 10.88 2.30 9.47
N MET A 91 11.04 0.97 9.35
CA MET A 91 11.53 0.11 10.44
C MET A 91 12.97 0.43 10.86
N ALA A 92 13.77 1.01 9.96
CA ALA A 92 15.13 1.45 10.28
C ALA A 92 15.15 2.60 11.31
N PHE A 93 14.06 3.38 11.42
CA PHE A 93 13.98 4.56 12.28
C PHE A 93 12.94 4.45 13.39
N PHE A 94 11.93 3.60 13.22
CA PHE A 94 10.80 3.46 14.13
C PHE A 94 10.59 2.02 14.57
N ARG A 95 9.92 1.84 15.72
CA ARG A 95 9.56 0.51 16.23
C ARG A 95 8.41 -0.09 15.42
N ASN A 96 8.41 -1.42 15.28
CA ASN A 96 7.40 -2.19 14.56
C ASN A 96 5.94 -1.83 14.98
N ARG A 97 5.70 -1.55 16.25
CA ARG A 97 4.39 -1.18 16.79
C ARG A 97 3.78 0.06 16.12
N LEU A 98 4.61 0.98 15.63
CA LEU A 98 4.19 2.17 14.90
C LEU A 98 4.16 1.92 13.39
N VAL A 99 5.18 1.22 12.87
CA VAL A 99 5.36 1.01 11.44
C VAL A 99 4.23 0.20 10.84
N PHE A 100 3.80 -0.87 11.52
CA PHE A 100 2.76 -1.77 11.02
C PHE A 100 1.43 -1.05 10.72
N PRO A 101 0.80 -0.31 11.66
CA PRO A 101 -0.45 0.38 11.36
C PRO A 101 -0.29 1.49 10.31
N ILE A 102 0.83 2.23 10.31
CA ILE A 102 1.09 3.25 9.28
C ILE A 102 1.23 2.59 7.91
N TYR A 103 1.90 1.45 7.83
CA TYR A 103 2.03 0.70 6.59
C TYR A 103 0.68 0.23 6.05
N MET A 104 -0.22 -0.27 6.90
CA MET A 104 -1.57 -0.65 6.49
C MET A 104 -2.37 0.55 5.93
N ILE A 105 -2.24 1.72 6.55
CA ILE A 105 -2.87 2.96 6.04
C ILE A 105 -2.24 3.39 4.71
N LEU A 106 -0.92 3.26 4.57
CA LEU A 106 -0.18 3.58 3.36
C LEU A 106 -0.62 2.74 2.14
N LEU A 107 -1.11 1.52 2.37
CA LEU A 107 -1.65 0.66 1.31
C LEU A 107 -3.10 1.00 0.92
N MET A 108 -3.84 1.77 1.71
CA MET A 108 -5.25 2.10 1.42
C MET A 108 -5.49 2.74 0.04
N PRO A 109 -4.62 3.61 -0.49
CA PRO A 109 -4.77 4.13 -1.84
C PRO A 109 -4.89 3.06 -2.93
N LEU A 110 -4.28 1.89 -2.74
CA LEU A 110 -4.37 0.78 -3.69
C LEU A 110 -5.81 0.29 -3.89
N LEU A 111 -6.62 0.28 -2.81
CA LEU A 111 -8.02 -0.14 -2.86
C LEU A 111 -8.88 0.75 -3.76
N ILE A 112 -8.50 2.02 -3.89
CA ILE A 112 -9.29 3.03 -4.60
C ILE A 112 -8.76 3.25 -6.01
N VAL A 113 -7.45 3.13 -6.19
CA VAL A 113 -6.75 3.51 -7.42
C VAL A 113 -6.68 2.37 -8.42
N SER A 114 -6.68 1.10 -7.97
CA SER A 114 -6.52 -0.07 -8.82
C SER A 114 -7.83 -0.84 -9.03
N GLU A 115 -8.02 -1.38 -10.23
CA GLU A 115 -9.10 -2.33 -10.53
C GLU A 115 -8.96 -3.62 -9.71
N TYR A 116 -7.72 -4.05 -9.44
CA TYR A 116 -7.37 -5.19 -8.59
C TYR A 116 -7.01 -4.74 -7.16
N GLY A 117 -7.65 -3.68 -6.66
CA GLY A 117 -7.24 -3.00 -5.43
C GLY A 117 -7.23 -3.91 -4.19
N VAL A 118 -8.23 -4.80 -4.05
CA VAL A 118 -8.32 -5.72 -2.91
C VAL A 118 -7.19 -6.75 -2.97
N GLU A 119 -6.94 -7.33 -4.13
CA GLU A 119 -5.85 -8.30 -4.33
C GLU A 119 -4.50 -7.66 -4.03
N LEU A 120 -4.22 -6.50 -4.63
CA LEU A 120 -2.99 -5.74 -4.39
C LEU A 120 -2.81 -5.35 -2.92
N TYR A 121 -3.88 -4.91 -2.26
CA TYR A 121 -3.84 -4.59 -0.84
C TYR A 121 -3.47 -5.81 0.00
N MET A 122 -4.16 -6.94 -0.20
CA MET A 122 -3.92 -8.17 0.55
C MET A 122 -2.52 -8.72 0.31
N LEU A 123 -2.06 -8.78 -0.96
CA LEU A 123 -0.71 -9.23 -1.32
C LEU A 123 0.36 -8.41 -0.60
N ASN A 124 0.26 -7.08 -0.68
CA ASN A 124 1.24 -6.19 -0.07
C ASN A 124 1.11 -6.17 1.47
N ALA A 125 -0.09 -6.29 2.04
CA ALA A 125 -0.29 -6.40 3.48
C ALA A 125 0.39 -7.65 4.05
N VAL A 126 0.24 -8.80 3.40
CA VAL A 126 0.92 -10.04 3.80
C VAL A 126 2.43 -9.91 3.61
N ALA A 127 2.89 -9.45 2.43
CA ALA A 127 4.32 -9.27 2.16
C ALA A 127 5.00 -8.35 3.17
N GLY A 128 4.41 -7.18 3.41
CA GLY A 128 4.95 -6.22 4.38
C GLY A 128 4.83 -6.70 5.83
N GLY A 129 3.73 -7.37 6.19
CA GLY A 129 3.56 -7.97 7.52
C GLY A 129 4.63 -9.01 7.81
N VAL A 130 4.87 -9.95 6.88
CA VAL A 130 5.95 -10.94 6.99
C VAL A 130 7.32 -10.26 7.04
N ALA A 131 7.54 -9.27 6.18
CA ALA A 131 8.81 -8.51 6.16
C ALA A 131 9.09 -7.84 7.52
N LEU A 132 8.09 -7.17 8.12
CA LEU A 132 8.21 -6.49 9.40
C LEU A 132 8.49 -7.46 10.56
N VAL A 133 7.76 -8.59 10.59
CA VAL A 133 7.97 -9.62 11.61
C VAL A 133 9.36 -10.22 11.47
N SER A 134 9.75 -10.58 10.26
CA SER A 134 11.04 -11.22 10.00
C SER A 134 12.21 -10.29 10.26
N PHE A 135 12.10 -9.01 9.91
CA PHE A 135 13.14 -8.02 10.19
C PHE A 135 13.38 -7.86 11.70
N SER A 136 12.32 -7.99 12.50
CA SER A 136 12.40 -7.92 13.96
C SER A 136 13.15 -9.09 14.58
N PHE A 137 13.08 -10.30 13.97
CA PHE A 137 13.69 -11.52 14.51
C PHE A 137 15.01 -11.92 13.85
N LEU A 138 15.26 -11.49 12.61
CA LEU A 138 16.31 -12.03 11.76
C LEU A 138 17.46 -11.02 11.54
N TYR A 139 18.21 -10.76 12.60
CA TYR A 139 19.33 -9.81 12.55
C TYR A 139 20.58 -10.32 11.79
N ARG A 140 20.58 -11.58 11.28
CA ARG A 140 21.72 -12.17 10.57
C ARG A 140 21.44 -12.23 9.06
N GLY A 141 22.39 -11.75 8.24
CA GLY A 141 22.22 -11.58 6.77
C GLY A 141 21.78 -12.83 5.99
N TRP A 142 22.17 -14.04 6.40
CA TRP A 142 21.69 -15.30 5.83
C TRP A 142 20.16 -15.47 5.97
N LEU A 143 19.61 -15.06 7.11
CA LEU A 143 18.19 -15.17 7.41
C LEU A 143 17.33 -14.18 6.60
N GLN A 144 17.91 -13.08 6.11
CA GLN A 144 17.23 -12.14 5.21
C GLN A 144 16.92 -12.79 3.86
N PHE A 145 17.79 -13.68 3.37
CA PHE A 145 17.53 -14.45 2.15
C PHE A 145 16.35 -15.42 2.34
N LEU A 146 16.33 -16.11 3.47
CA LEU A 146 15.19 -16.98 3.83
C LEU A 146 13.88 -16.20 3.93
N ASN A 147 13.93 -14.99 4.46
CA ASN A 147 12.77 -14.10 4.55
C ASN A 147 12.21 -13.72 3.17
N SER A 148 13.08 -13.37 2.23
CA SER A 148 12.67 -13.08 0.86
C SER A 148 11.97 -14.28 0.20
N LEU A 149 12.45 -15.49 0.48
CA LEU A 149 11.85 -16.72 -0.01
C LEU A 149 10.45 -16.95 0.61
N ILE A 150 10.30 -16.72 1.92
CA ILE A 150 9.00 -16.85 2.63
C ILE A 150 7.99 -15.84 2.08
N ILE A 151 8.40 -14.59 1.86
CA ILE A 151 7.55 -13.55 1.27
C ILE A 151 7.11 -13.96 -0.13
N PHE A 152 8.05 -14.43 -0.96
CA PHE A 152 7.76 -14.87 -2.32
C PHE A 152 6.74 -16.02 -2.35
N VAL A 153 6.96 -17.05 -1.52
CA VAL A 153 6.04 -18.20 -1.42
C VAL A 153 4.66 -17.76 -0.91
N GLY A 154 4.61 -16.90 0.10
CA GLY A 154 3.35 -16.37 0.63
C GLY A 154 2.57 -15.56 -0.40
N MET A 155 3.23 -14.69 -1.15
CA MET A 155 2.62 -13.93 -2.24
C MET A 155 2.14 -14.85 -3.38
N PHE A 156 2.92 -15.86 -3.73
CA PHE A 156 2.55 -16.82 -4.76
C PHE A 156 1.28 -17.60 -4.38
N ILE A 157 1.22 -18.12 -3.16
CA ILE A 157 0.04 -18.85 -2.65
C ILE A 157 -1.19 -17.94 -2.66
N LEU A 158 -1.05 -16.71 -2.20
CA LEU A 158 -2.17 -15.76 -2.14
C LEU A 158 -2.65 -15.38 -3.55
N HIS A 159 -1.74 -15.13 -4.48
CA HIS A 159 -2.09 -14.84 -5.87
C HIS A 159 -2.82 -16.01 -6.53
N MET A 160 -2.35 -17.24 -6.31
CA MET A 160 -3.03 -18.45 -6.79
C MET A 160 -4.43 -18.59 -6.18
N ALA A 161 -4.61 -18.26 -4.90
CA ALA A 161 -5.91 -18.28 -4.25
C ALA A 161 -6.89 -17.28 -4.89
N PHE A 162 -6.45 -16.06 -5.21
CA PHE A 162 -7.27 -15.08 -5.92
C PHE A 162 -7.64 -15.54 -7.34
N ARG A 163 -6.69 -16.12 -8.07
CA ARG A 163 -6.95 -16.68 -9.40
C ARG A 163 -7.98 -17.81 -9.36
N LEU A 164 -7.91 -18.67 -8.35
CA LEU A 164 -8.92 -19.72 -8.12
C LEU A 164 -10.31 -19.15 -7.84
N MET A 165 -10.39 -18.03 -7.10
CA MET A 165 -11.67 -17.37 -6.82
C MET A 165 -12.28 -16.75 -8.08
N GLU A 166 -11.45 -16.24 -9.01
CA GLU A 166 -11.93 -15.62 -10.25
C GLU A 166 -12.29 -16.65 -11.32
N SER A 167 -11.46 -17.67 -11.52
CA SER A 167 -11.62 -18.62 -12.64
C SER A 167 -12.36 -19.90 -12.27
N GLY A 168 -12.40 -20.25 -10.98
CA GLY A 168 -12.93 -21.55 -10.52
C GLY A 168 -12.17 -22.78 -11.00
N ILE A 169 -11.10 -22.60 -11.76
CA ILE A 169 -10.28 -23.66 -12.35
C ILE A 169 -8.81 -23.31 -12.20
N PHE A 170 -7.99 -24.28 -11.85
CA PHE A 170 -6.52 -24.16 -11.92
C PHE A 170 -6.11 -24.19 -13.41
N GLU A 171 -5.76 -23.06 -13.99
CA GLU A 171 -5.01 -23.01 -15.22
C GLU A 171 -3.51 -22.90 -14.94
#